data_3d42663be052febb4f30a0f4955194d8
#
_entry.id   3d42663be052febb4f30a0f4955194d8
#
_cell.length_a   1.000
_cell.length_b   1.000
_cell.length_c   1.000
_cell.angle_alpha   90.00
_cell.angle_beta   90.00
_cell.angle_gamma   90.00
#
_symmetry.space_group_name_H-M   'P 1'
#
loop_
_entity.id
_entity.type
_entity.pdbx_description
1 polymer ?
#
loop_
_entity_poly.entity_id
_entity_poly.type
_entity_poly.pdbx_seq_one_letter_code
_entity_poly.pdbx_strand_id
1 'polypeptide(L)'
;GWTIDEAFSSRNGKNISFQHNLISEALNQAGHQNYVNAKHGYAATIGGNVGSFHHNLLANNEGRNWSMGGGLDGAGYYAGKLDLFNNVVYNWGNRACDGGAHEVNFVGNYYKMGPATSMKYILNAQLEGTGQGSQAYYMHDNIRQNYVGDVKQNAGAVAGKHGELVSDKEGETYKYTTSHGQVVNWKVFTDKPFFPSYAKVESARAAFKNVLSDVGANQPCIDQHDQRMVEETLNGTYKYVGSKTGKKGLIDDNLDAGNDAWKEFEALTDRRPANWDTDQDGMPDWWEKLAGTNPSAADNNELTDGEYTQLERYLNWLAEPHFITSAGNKLTIDLKQYFAGYNQQPVFTLESSIQPQEGKMKLNKKGILTISLTKKAADCLIDIKVKATDKDQVASLQRTFHIAITQ
;
A
#
# COMPACT_ATOMS: atom_id res chain seq x y z
N GLY A 1 0.36 -14.35 -6.14
CA GLY A 1 0.09 -15.69 -5.59
C GLY A 1 -0.08 -15.67 -4.08
N TRP A 2 -0.53 -16.78 -3.51
CA TRP A 2 -0.76 -16.90 -2.06
C TRP A 2 0.48 -17.38 -1.30
N THR A 3 0.56 -16.99 -0.02
CA THR A 3 1.61 -17.41 0.91
C THR A 3 1.01 -18.19 2.08
N ILE A 4 1.81 -19.06 2.71
CA ILE A 4 1.40 -19.87 3.88
C ILE A 4 1.97 -19.35 5.20
N ASP A 5 2.65 -18.23 5.17
CA ASP A 5 3.21 -17.45 6.28
C ASP A 5 3.29 -15.99 5.80
N GLU A 6 4.19 -15.17 6.32
CA GLU A 6 4.30 -13.78 5.91
C GLU A 6 4.58 -13.62 4.41
N ALA A 7 3.80 -12.76 3.77
CA ALA A 7 4.06 -12.36 2.39
C ALA A 7 5.30 -11.45 2.26
N PHE A 8 5.66 -10.74 3.35
CA PHE A 8 6.80 -9.84 3.39
C PHE A 8 7.52 -9.92 4.74
N SER A 9 8.85 -9.84 4.71
CA SER A 9 9.68 -9.77 5.91
C SER A 9 10.92 -8.90 5.71
N SER A 10 11.21 -7.97 6.63
CA SER A 10 12.35 -7.04 6.53
C SER A 10 13.24 -7.00 7.77
N ARG A 11 13.13 -7.94 8.68
CA ARG A 11 13.60 -7.94 10.08
C ARG A 11 14.86 -7.16 10.41
N ASN A 12 15.95 -7.31 9.67
CA ASN A 12 17.26 -6.71 9.97
C ASN A 12 17.76 -5.73 8.90
N GLY A 13 16.86 -5.25 8.04
CA GLY A 13 17.21 -4.30 7.01
C GLY A 13 17.52 -2.90 7.57
N LYS A 14 18.15 -2.06 6.74
CA LYS A 14 18.39 -0.64 7.02
C LYS A 14 17.89 0.19 5.86
N ASN A 15 17.38 1.39 6.16
CA ASN A 15 16.91 2.34 5.14
C ASN A 15 15.88 1.71 4.19
N ILE A 16 14.86 1.09 4.77
CA ILE A 16 13.80 0.40 4.02
C ILE A 16 12.68 1.38 3.70
N SER A 17 12.22 1.37 2.45
CA SER A 17 10.94 1.97 2.05
C SER A 17 10.05 0.89 1.46
N PHE A 18 8.85 0.74 1.99
CA PHE A 18 7.83 -0.22 1.53
C PHE A 18 6.50 0.51 1.42
N GLN A 19 6.08 0.79 0.18
CA GLN A 19 4.95 1.68 -0.09
C GLN A 19 4.10 1.20 -1.26
N HIS A 20 2.82 1.56 -1.25
CA HIS A 20 1.83 1.26 -2.28
C HIS A 20 1.67 -0.23 -2.61
N ASN A 21 2.02 -1.12 -1.66
CA ASN A 21 1.87 -2.55 -1.86
C ASN A 21 0.50 -3.03 -1.37
N LEU A 22 0.01 -4.09 -2.01
CA LEU A 22 -1.16 -4.84 -1.59
C LEU A 22 -0.73 -6.21 -1.07
N ILE A 23 -1.05 -6.50 0.19
CA ILE A 23 -0.84 -7.80 0.84
C ILE A 23 -2.20 -8.34 1.28
N SER A 24 -2.61 -9.46 0.71
CA SER A 24 -3.93 -9.98 0.98
C SER A 24 -4.02 -11.50 0.95
N GLU A 25 -5.05 -12.01 1.63
CA GLU A 25 -5.46 -13.43 1.57
C GLU A 25 -4.31 -14.41 1.79
N ALA A 26 -3.44 -14.15 2.78
CA ALA A 26 -2.47 -15.14 3.23
C ALA A 26 -3.22 -16.39 3.73
N LEU A 27 -2.82 -17.58 3.25
CA LEU A 27 -3.51 -18.85 3.52
C LEU A 27 -3.44 -19.22 4.99
N ASN A 28 -4.60 -19.37 5.61
CA ASN A 28 -4.69 -19.45 7.07
C ASN A 28 -4.43 -20.86 7.63
N GLN A 29 -4.83 -21.93 6.93
CA GLN A 29 -4.62 -23.33 7.33
C GLN A 29 -4.15 -24.21 6.18
N ALA A 30 -3.19 -23.78 5.42
CA ALA A 30 -2.69 -24.43 4.22
C ALA A 30 -1.56 -25.47 4.46
N GLY A 31 -1.35 -25.90 5.70
CA GLY A 31 -0.39 -26.97 5.99
C GLY A 31 1.04 -26.48 6.17
N HIS A 32 1.24 -25.37 6.85
CA HIS A 32 2.58 -24.93 7.26
C HIS A 32 3.28 -26.01 8.07
N GLN A 33 4.51 -26.38 7.72
CA GLN A 33 5.22 -27.55 8.29
C GLN A 33 5.39 -27.52 9.82
N ASN A 34 5.56 -26.34 10.41
CA ASN A 34 5.75 -26.15 11.86
C ASN A 34 4.45 -25.84 12.60
N TYR A 35 3.35 -25.55 11.88
CA TYR A 35 2.08 -25.09 12.45
C TYR A 35 0.90 -25.84 11.82
N VAL A 36 1.02 -27.15 11.79
CA VAL A 36 -0.04 -28.05 11.25
C VAL A 36 -1.37 -27.77 11.96
N ASN A 37 -2.41 -27.51 11.21
CA ASN A 37 -3.75 -27.15 11.69
C ASN A 37 -3.85 -25.87 12.54
N ALA A 38 -2.78 -25.07 12.65
CA ALA A 38 -2.84 -23.75 13.28
C ALA A 38 -3.15 -22.66 12.26
N LYS A 39 -3.76 -21.59 12.74
CA LYS A 39 -4.02 -20.39 11.92
C LYS A 39 -2.72 -19.64 11.72
N HIS A 40 -2.28 -19.50 10.46
CA HIS A 40 -0.99 -18.90 10.14
C HIS A 40 -1.00 -18.00 8.89
N GLY A 41 -2.17 -17.51 8.48
CA GLY A 41 -2.34 -16.57 7.37
C GLY A 41 -1.89 -15.17 7.74
N TYR A 42 -0.57 -14.90 7.74
CA TYR A 42 0.01 -13.66 8.21
C TYR A 42 0.47 -12.75 7.06
N ALA A 43 0.26 -11.43 7.24
CA ALA A 43 0.63 -10.45 6.23
C ALA A 43 2.14 -10.16 6.21
N ALA A 44 2.70 -9.62 7.29
CA ALA A 44 4.09 -9.18 7.28
C ALA A 44 4.74 -9.15 8.65
N THR A 45 6.03 -9.49 8.70
CA THR A 45 6.90 -9.22 9.85
C THR A 45 7.93 -8.18 9.44
N ILE A 46 7.88 -7.01 10.07
CA ILE A 46 8.70 -5.86 9.73
C ILE A 46 9.67 -5.49 10.84
N GLY A 47 10.79 -4.97 10.46
CA GLY A 47 11.82 -4.45 11.34
C GLY A 47 12.74 -3.57 10.52
N GLY A 48 13.76 -3.07 11.14
CA GLY A 48 14.78 -2.29 10.47
C GLY A 48 15.16 -1.02 11.22
N ASN A 49 16.25 -0.44 10.79
CA ASN A 49 16.80 0.81 11.29
C ASN A 49 17.15 1.70 10.10
N VAL A 50 16.38 2.49 9.72
CA VAL A 50 15.14 3.13 9.64
C VAL A 50 14.23 2.37 8.65
N GLY A 51 12.96 2.15 8.96
CA GLY A 51 12.00 1.53 8.04
C GLY A 51 10.75 2.39 7.92
N SER A 52 10.42 2.79 6.69
CA SER A 52 9.18 3.49 6.34
C SER A 52 8.21 2.55 5.63
N PHE A 53 7.04 2.34 6.22
CA PHE A 53 5.98 1.45 5.71
C PHE A 53 4.70 2.27 5.58
N HIS A 54 4.35 2.67 4.35
CA HIS A 54 3.26 3.61 4.17
C HIS A 54 2.45 3.39 2.90
N HIS A 55 1.21 3.86 2.90
CA HIS A 55 0.29 3.79 1.77
C HIS A 55 0.07 2.35 1.25
N ASN A 56 0.16 1.34 2.14
CA ASN A 56 -0.08 -0.04 1.79
C ASN A 56 -1.51 -0.45 2.17
N LEU A 57 -2.06 -1.42 1.44
CA LEU A 57 -3.29 -2.13 1.80
C LEU A 57 -2.96 -3.54 2.29
N LEU A 58 -3.39 -3.86 3.51
CA LEU A 58 -3.34 -5.20 4.08
C LEU A 58 -4.78 -5.69 4.28
N ALA A 59 -5.24 -6.65 3.49
CA ALA A 59 -6.63 -7.06 3.48
C ALA A 59 -6.81 -8.57 3.65
N ASN A 60 -7.83 -8.97 4.43
CA ASN A 60 -8.22 -10.38 4.56
C ASN A 60 -7.08 -11.31 5.08
N ASN A 61 -6.26 -10.85 6.02
CA ASN A 61 -5.23 -11.66 6.65
C ASN A 61 -5.60 -11.99 8.10
N GLU A 62 -5.26 -13.19 8.59
CA GLU A 62 -5.53 -13.61 9.97
C GLU A 62 -4.79 -12.72 10.98
N GLY A 63 -3.58 -12.29 10.67
CA GLY A 63 -2.78 -11.47 11.57
C GLY A 63 -1.52 -10.86 10.96
N ARG A 64 -0.70 -10.27 11.82
CA ARG A 64 0.54 -9.56 11.46
C ARG A 64 0.32 -8.47 10.41
N ASN A 65 -0.70 -7.65 10.60
CA ASN A 65 -1.03 -6.50 9.77
C ASN A 65 -0.51 -5.16 10.38
N TRP A 66 0.60 -5.03 10.85
CA TRP A 66 1.97 -5.49 10.82
C TRP A 66 2.38 -6.25 12.07
N SER A 67 3.46 -7.08 12.02
CA SER A 67 4.18 -7.56 13.21
C SER A 67 5.54 -6.88 13.27
N MET A 68 5.78 -6.06 14.31
CA MET A 68 6.98 -5.24 14.45
C MET A 68 8.04 -5.96 15.28
N GLY A 69 9.31 -5.91 14.85
CA GLY A 69 10.43 -6.44 15.59
C GLY A 69 11.67 -5.57 15.42
N GLY A 70 12.03 -4.81 16.45
CA GLY A 70 13.25 -3.99 16.44
C GLY A 70 14.53 -4.78 16.74
N GLY A 71 14.40 -5.84 17.56
CA GLY A 71 15.55 -6.59 18.06
C GLY A 71 16.43 -5.79 19.02
N LEU A 72 17.67 -6.25 19.18
CA LEU A 72 18.70 -5.59 19.96
C LEU A 72 19.88 -5.19 19.08
N ASP A 73 20.54 -4.11 19.44
CA ASP A 73 21.84 -3.75 18.85
C ASP A 73 22.98 -4.59 19.43
N GLY A 74 24.21 -4.38 18.93
CA GLY A 74 25.39 -5.13 19.38
C GLY A 74 25.79 -4.88 20.85
N ALA A 75 25.22 -3.85 21.49
CA ALA A 75 25.44 -3.53 22.91
C ALA A 75 24.28 -3.96 23.80
N GLY A 76 23.24 -4.60 23.26
CA GLY A 76 22.09 -5.10 23.98
C GLY A 76 20.99 -4.08 24.27
N TYR A 77 20.98 -2.96 23.56
CA TYR A 77 19.89 -1.99 23.64
C TYR A 77 18.82 -2.30 22.60
N TYR A 78 17.55 -2.00 22.93
CA TYR A 78 16.47 -2.08 21.96
C TYR A 78 16.77 -1.23 20.73
N ALA A 79 16.57 -1.81 19.56
CA ALA A 79 16.85 -1.21 18.27
C ALA A 79 15.57 -1.04 17.43
N GLY A 80 15.74 -0.51 16.26
CA GLY A 80 14.66 -0.30 15.27
C GLY A 80 14.00 1.06 15.40
N LYS A 81 13.86 1.72 14.24
CA LYS A 81 13.12 2.96 14.06
C LYS A 81 12.13 2.75 12.94
N LEU A 82 10.85 2.67 13.27
CA LEU A 82 9.79 2.31 12.33
C LEU A 82 8.79 3.45 12.18
N ASP A 83 8.54 3.81 10.94
CA ASP A 83 7.56 4.82 10.54
C ASP A 83 6.41 4.13 9.80
N LEU A 84 5.29 3.90 10.49
CA LEU A 84 4.09 3.26 9.96
C LEU A 84 2.99 4.30 9.81
N PHE A 85 2.83 4.83 8.61
CA PHE A 85 1.84 5.87 8.39
C PHE A 85 0.99 5.65 7.13
N ASN A 86 -0.24 6.10 7.19
CA ASN A 86 -1.19 6.07 6.08
C ASN A 86 -1.40 4.70 5.44
N ASN A 87 -1.29 3.61 6.21
CA ASN A 87 -1.67 2.29 5.74
C ASN A 87 -3.17 2.05 5.95
N VAL A 88 -3.74 1.21 5.10
CA VAL A 88 -5.12 0.73 5.22
C VAL A 88 -5.09 -0.76 5.58
N VAL A 89 -5.83 -1.14 6.61
CA VAL A 89 -5.98 -2.54 7.02
C VAL A 89 -7.45 -2.89 7.03
N TYR A 90 -7.80 -3.99 6.36
CA TYR A 90 -9.18 -4.45 6.28
C TYR A 90 -9.35 -5.90 6.71
N ASN A 91 -10.42 -6.18 7.45
CA ASN A 91 -10.93 -7.52 7.77
C ASN A 91 -9.85 -8.47 8.34
N TRP A 92 -9.05 -8.00 9.30
CA TRP A 92 -8.08 -8.85 9.99
C TRP A 92 -8.77 -9.87 10.89
N GLY A 93 -8.14 -11.01 11.14
CA GLY A 93 -8.64 -12.05 12.03
C GLY A 93 -8.47 -11.74 13.51
N ASN A 94 -7.53 -12.44 14.16
CA ASN A 94 -7.29 -12.34 15.61
C ASN A 94 -6.09 -11.45 16.00
N ARG A 95 -5.33 -10.96 15.02
CA ARG A 95 -4.21 -10.03 15.24
C ARG A 95 -4.26 -8.91 14.22
N ALA A 96 -4.23 -7.67 14.67
CA ALA A 96 -4.05 -6.51 13.82
C ALA A 96 -2.54 -6.18 13.70
N CYS A 97 -2.07 -5.11 14.32
CA CYS A 97 -0.66 -4.79 14.45
C CYS A 97 -0.15 -5.15 15.83
N ASP A 98 1.04 -5.72 15.93
CA ASP A 98 1.65 -6.10 17.21
C ASP A 98 3.19 -6.03 17.20
N GLY A 99 3.80 -6.26 18.37
CA GLY A 99 5.25 -6.21 18.53
C GLY A 99 5.77 -4.85 18.97
N GLY A 100 7.05 -4.59 18.77
CA GLY A 100 7.68 -3.33 19.15
C GLY A 100 9.09 -3.15 18.62
N ALA A 101 9.49 -1.88 18.59
CA ALA A 101 10.84 -1.45 18.28
C ALA A 101 11.23 -0.30 19.23
N HIS A 102 12.49 0.11 19.19
CA HIS A 102 12.96 1.20 20.04
C HIS A 102 12.10 2.46 19.86
N GLU A 103 11.86 2.88 18.63
CA GLU A 103 11.06 4.07 18.28
C GLU A 103 10.07 3.73 17.17
N VAL A 104 8.78 3.92 17.41
CA VAL A 104 7.72 3.67 16.42
C VAL A 104 6.85 4.89 16.27
N ASN A 105 6.79 5.47 15.08
CA ASN A 105 5.71 6.37 14.67
C ASN A 105 4.57 5.55 14.07
N PHE A 106 3.36 5.71 14.57
CA PHE A 106 2.16 5.01 14.11
C PHE A 106 1.05 6.05 13.84
N VAL A 107 0.99 6.56 12.60
CA VAL A 107 0.29 7.82 12.30
C VAL A 107 -0.64 7.68 11.09
N GLY A 108 -1.85 8.20 11.20
CA GLY A 108 -2.75 8.35 10.07
C GLY A 108 -3.17 7.03 9.41
N ASN A 109 -3.10 5.89 10.11
CA ASN A 109 -3.49 4.60 9.57
C ASN A 109 -5.00 4.38 9.69
N TYR A 110 -5.59 3.69 8.72
CA TYR A 110 -7.02 3.39 8.69
C TYR A 110 -7.28 1.88 8.81
N TYR A 111 -7.87 1.47 9.93
CA TYR A 111 -8.24 0.09 10.22
C TYR A 111 -9.75 -0.09 10.08
N LYS A 112 -10.19 -0.79 9.05
CA LYS A 112 -11.60 -1.10 8.80
C LYS A 112 -11.90 -2.54 9.21
N MET A 113 -12.65 -2.72 10.30
CA MET A 113 -13.13 -4.03 10.72
C MET A 113 -14.02 -4.64 9.65
N GLY A 114 -13.86 -5.93 9.42
CA GLY A 114 -14.69 -6.71 8.52
C GLY A 114 -15.35 -7.89 9.23
N PRO A 115 -16.03 -8.77 8.48
CA PRO A 115 -16.82 -9.87 9.06
C PRO A 115 -15.96 -10.96 9.74
N ALA A 116 -14.66 -11.07 9.44
CA ALA A 116 -13.76 -11.99 10.13
C ALA A 116 -13.08 -11.38 11.35
N THR A 117 -13.13 -10.06 11.50
CA THR A 117 -12.41 -9.36 12.56
C THR A 117 -12.91 -9.75 13.94
N SER A 118 -12.07 -10.46 14.68
CA SER A 118 -12.35 -10.89 16.06
C SER A 118 -11.64 -10.02 17.10
N MET A 119 -10.44 -9.53 16.78
CA MET A 119 -9.66 -8.65 17.64
C MET A 119 -10.01 -7.19 17.39
N LYS A 120 -10.39 -6.47 18.44
CA LYS A 120 -10.81 -5.06 18.35
C LYS A 120 -9.69 -4.04 18.50
N TYR A 121 -8.46 -4.47 18.79
CA TYR A 121 -7.32 -3.56 18.82
C TYR A 121 -6.76 -3.34 17.43
N ILE A 122 -6.22 -2.15 17.20
CA ILE A 122 -5.42 -1.84 16.00
C ILE A 122 -3.93 -1.99 16.26
N LEU A 123 -3.49 -1.85 17.51
CA LEU A 123 -2.12 -1.98 17.96
C LEU A 123 -2.06 -2.73 19.30
N ASN A 124 -1.29 -3.81 19.35
CA ASN A 124 -0.88 -4.47 20.58
C ASN A 124 0.61 -4.18 20.80
N ALA A 125 0.88 -3.13 21.56
CA ALA A 125 2.24 -2.73 21.92
C ALA A 125 2.89 -3.78 22.83
N GLN A 126 4.13 -4.18 22.51
CA GLN A 126 4.85 -5.21 23.25
C GLN A 126 6.25 -4.74 23.63
N LEU A 127 6.68 -5.12 24.84
CA LEU A 127 8.04 -4.95 25.33
C LEU A 127 8.64 -6.34 25.56
N GLU A 128 9.67 -6.67 24.81
CA GLU A 128 10.26 -8.02 24.87
C GLU A 128 10.94 -8.31 26.20
N GLY A 129 11.54 -7.31 26.86
CA GLY A 129 12.10 -7.43 28.19
C GLY A 129 13.47 -8.09 28.24
N THR A 130 14.18 -8.16 27.12
CA THR A 130 15.52 -8.73 27.01
C THR A 130 16.62 -7.71 26.87
N GLY A 131 16.25 -6.47 26.45
CA GLY A 131 17.18 -5.39 26.16
C GLY A 131 17.19 -4.29 27.21
N GLN A 132 18.12 -3.38 27.03
CA GLN A 132 18.25 -2.12 27.77
C GLN A 132 17.59 -0.99 26.97
N GLY A 133 17.26 0.12 27.63
CA GLY A 133 16.64 1.28 27.02
C GLY A 133 15.11 1.16 26.94
N SER A 134 14.50 1.74 25.90
CA SER A 134 13.05 1.85 25.76
C SER A 134 12.54 1.27 24.47
N GLN A 135 11.29 0.85 24.47
CA GLN A 135 10.46 0.64 23.29
C GLN A 135 9.21 1.50 23.48
N ALA A 136 8.92 2.38 22.55
CA ALA A 136 7.78 3.28 22.69
C ALA A 136 7.18 3.68 21.35
N TYR A 137 5.96 4.24 21.40
CA TYR A 137 5.14 4.54 20.24
C TYR A 137 4.66 6.00 20.29
N TYR A 138 4.78 6.69 19.17
CA TYR A 138 4.01 7.89 18.90
C TYR A 138 2.78 7.48 18.09
N MET A 139 1.59 7.75 18.63
CA MET A 139 0.33 7.30 18.02
C MET A 139 -0.59 8.49 17.80
N HIS A 140 -0.85 8.83 16.53
CA HIS A 140 -1.63 10.02 16.17
C HIS A 140 -2.52 9.79 14.95
N ASP A 141 -3.73 10.37 14.97
CA ASP A 141 -4.68 10.37 13.85
C ASP A 141 -4.98 8.98 13.22
N ASN A 142 -4.94 7.90 14.01
CA ASN A 142 -5.35 6.60 13.50
C ASN A 142 -6.85 6.42 13.66
N ILE A 143 -7.47 5.77 12.70
CA ILE A 143 -8.91 5.48 12.72
C ILE A 143 -9.15 3.99 12.79
N ARG A 144 -10.02 3.56 13.70
CA ARG A 144 -10.69 2.26 13.64
C ARG A 144 -12.13 2.46 13.25
N GLN A 145 -12.52 1.94 12.10
CA GLN A 145 -13.91 1.83 11.69
C GLN A 145 -14.45 0.46 12.10
N ASN A 146 -15.50 0.44 12.92
CA ASN A 146 -16.19 -0.79 13.26
C ASN A 146 -16.94 -1.35 12.04
N TYR A 147 -17.23 -2.67 12.04
CA TYR A 147 -17.90 -3.33 10.93
C TYR A 147 -19.26 -2.70 10.57
N VAL A 148 -19.94 -2.14 11.56
CA VAL A 148 -21.22 -1.45 11.39
C VAL A 148 -21.10 0.06 11.09
N GLY A 149 -19.89 0.54 10.79
CA GLY A 149 -19.66 1.92 10.35
C GLY A 149 -19.30 2.93 11.45
N ASP A 150 -19.32 2.53 12.74
CA ASP A 150 -18.85 3.40 13.83
C ASP A 150 -17.33 3.63 13.75
N VAL A 151 -16.91 4.88 13.88
CA VAL A 151 -15.51 5.31 13.69
C VAL A 151 -14.95 5.87 15.00
N LYS A 152 -13.82 5.33 15.45
CA LYS A 152 -13.12 5.76 16.66
C LYS A 152 -11.67 6.09 16.37
N GLN A 153 -11.23 7.26 16.80
CA GLN A 153 -9.84 7.71 16.61
C GLN A 153 -8.95 7.10 17.69
N ASN A 154 -7.76 6.62 17.30
CA ASN A 154 -6.76 5.98 18.16
C ASN A 154 -7.30 4.88 19.10
N ALA A 155 -8.54 4.42 18.88
CA ALA A 155 -9.14 3.41 19.73
C ALA A 155 -8.51 2.03 19.52
N GLY A 156 -8.34 1.28 20.61
CA GLY A 156 -7.86 -0.09 20.57
C GLY A 156 -6.34 -0.23 20.54
N ALA A 157 -5.59 0.78 21.01
CA ALA A 157 -4.22 0.55 21.44
C ALA A 157 -4.23 -0.18 22.80
N VAL A 158 -3.41 -1.20 22.91
CA VAL A 158 -3.24 -1.96 24.15
C VAL A 158 -1.77 -2.26 24.36
N ALA A 159 -1.37 -2.53 25.60
CA ALA A 159 -0.02 -3.01 25.91
C ALA A 159 -0.11 -4.37 26.57
N GLY A 160 0.86 -5.23 26.23
CA GLY A 160 1.04 -6.50 26.88
C GLY A 160 0.49 -7.72 26.14
N LYS A 161 1.01 -8.88 26.53
CA LYS A 161 0.71 -10.17 25.93
C LYS A 161 -0.76 -10.58 26.08
N HIS A 162 -1.45 -10.05 27.07
CA HIS A 162 -2.84 -10.37 27.40
C HIS A 162 -3.84 -9.31 26.95
N GLY A 163 -3.41 -8.30 26.19
CA GLY A 163 -4.32 -7.32 25.61
C GLY A 163 -4.99 -6.43 26.65
N GLU A 164 -4.32 -6.09 27.74
CA GLU A 164 -4.81 -5.08 28.65
C GLU A 164 -4.95 -3.75 27.91
N LEU A 165 -6.12 -3.15 28.01
CA LEU A 165 -6.39 -1.87 27.39
C LEU A 165 -5.52 -0.81 28.08
N VAL A 166 -4.63 -0.23 27.30
CA VAL A 166 -3.81 0.90 27.71
C VAL A 166 -4.48 2.16 27.21
N SER A 167 -4.55 3.17 28.07
CA SER A 167 -4.92 4.51 27.64
C SER A 167 -3.88 5.00 26.64
N ASP A 168 -4.31 5.64 25.57
CA ASP A 168 -3.46 6.39 24.63
C ASP A 168 -2.98 7.72 25.22
N LYS A 169 -3.16 7.93 26.55
CA LYS A 169 -2.72 9.12 27.25
C LYS A 169 -1.21 9.17 27.32
N GLU A 170 -0.70 10.26 26.84
CA GLU A 170 0.71 10.59 26.84
C GLU A 170 1.27 10.65 28.26
N GLY A 171 2.48 10.12 28.40
CA GLY A 171 3.23 10.21 29.66
C GLY A 171 2.82 9.25 30.76
N GLU A 172 1.75 8.47 30.61
CA GLU A 172 1.41 7.46 31.60
C GLU A 172 2.41 6.30 31.58
N THR A 173 2.72 5.80 32.78
CA THR A 173 3.63 4.66 32.99
C THR A 173 2.83 3.50 33.52
N TYR A 174 3.02 2.34 32.90
CA TYR A 174 2.31 1.12 33.24
C TYR A 174 3.25 0.09 33.85
N LYS A 175 2.76 -0.66 34.88
CA LYS A 175 3.42 -1.87 35.29
C LYS A 175 3.20 -2.94 34.26
N TYR A 176 4.29 -3.46 33.71
CA TYR A 176 4.27 -4.44 32.64
C TYR A 176 5.13 -5.65 33.03
N THR A 177 4.62 -6.85 32.81
CA THR A 177 5.42 -8.06 32.96
C THR A 177 5.93 -8.49 31.57
N THR A 178 7.24 -8.46 31.40
CA THR A 178 7.89 -8.83 30.14
C THR A 178 7.70 -10.31 29.83
N SER A 179 8.01 -10.73 28.62
CA SER A 179 8.00 -12.13 28.20
C SER A 179 8.95 -13.01 29.04
N HIS A 180 9.94 -12.41 29.70
CA HIS A 180 10.91 -13.08 30.59
C HIS A 180 10.56 -12.95 32.08
N GLY A 181 9.34 -12.50 32.40
CA GLY A 181 8.82 -12.42 33.75
C GLY A 181 9.32 -11.24 34.59
N GLN A 182 10.04 -10.30 34.00
CA GLN A 182 10.46 -9.08 34.70
C GLN A 182 9.31 -8.09 34.81
N VAL A 183 9.11 -7.49 35.96
CA VAL A 183 8.15 -6.40 36.14
C VAL A 183 8.86 -5.08 35.98
N VAL A 184 8.43 -4.30 34.99
CA VAL A 184 9.01 -3.00 34.66
C VAL A 184 7.95 -1.91 34.65
N ASN A 185 8.37 -0.67 34.87
CA ASN A 185 7.55 0.48 34.62
C ASN A 185 7.76 0.90 33.18
N TRP A 186 6.73 0.83 32.34
CA TRP A 186 6.84 1.08 30.93
C TRP A 186 6.03 2.29 30.50
N LYS A 187 6.70 3.29 29.96
CA LYS A 187 6.10 4.45 29.29
C LYS A 187 5.88 4.06 27.82
N VAL A 188 4.66 3.67 27.48
CA VAL A 188 4.33 3.09 26.17
C VAL A 188 4.24 4.16 25.09
N PHE A 189 3.53 5.27 25.37
CA PHE A 189 3.23 6.29 24.40
C PHE A 189 3.95 7.60 24.68
N THR A 190 4.31 8.29 23.60
CA THR A 190 4.92 9.63 23.63
C THR A 190 4.01 10.67 22.98
N ASP A 191 4.23 11.91 23.31
CA ASP A 191 3.45 13.08 22.85
C ASP A 191 3.97 13.70 21.54
N LYS A 192 5.12 13.23 21.07
CA LYS A 192 5.78 13.76 19.86
C LYS A 192 6.34 12.62 19.02
N PRO A 193 6.39 12.78 17.70
CA PRO A 193 7.07 11.82 16.83
C PRO A 193 8.56 11.76 17.19
N PHE A 194 9.13 10.57 17.08
CA PHE A 194 10.55 10.35 17.37
C PHE A 194 11.45 10.97 16.30
N PHE A 195 10.98 10.97 15.07
CA PHE A 195 11.69 11.50 13.91
C PHE A 195 10.68 11.94 12.86
N PRO A 196 11.06 12.81 11.92
CA PRO A 196 10.18 13.22 10.82
C PRO A 196 9.97 12.09 9.83
N SER A 197 8.76 11.96 9.31
CA SER A 197 8.49 11.06 8.18
C SER A 197 9.15 11.57 6.91
N TYR A 198 9.67 10.65 6.09
CA TYR A 198 10.38 10.99 4.84
C TYR A 198 9.44 11.20 3.66
N ALA A 199 8.14 10.94 3.82
CA ALA A 199 7.10 11.27 2.87
C ALA A 199 5.97 12.04 3.56
N LYS A 200 5.08 12.63 2.76
CA LYS A 200 3.95 13.41 3.28
C LYS A 200 2.99 12.52 4.04
N VAL A 201 2.75 12.85 5.30
CA VAL A 201 1.72 12.23 6.13
C VAL A 201 0.38 12.91 5.87
N GLU A 202 -0.64 12.11 5.62
CA GLU A 202 -2.02 12.54 5.39
C GLU A 202 -2.91 12.16 6.57
N SER A 203 -4.12 12.73 6.64
CA SER A 203 -5.10 12.23 7.60
C SER A 203 -5.51 10.80 7.27
N ALA A 204 -5.85 9.99 8.29
CA ALA A 204 -6.30 8.62 8.06
C ALA A 204 -7.48 8.50 7.09
N ARG A 205 -8.37 9.49 7.07
CA ARG A 205 -9.50 9.53 6.12
C ARG A 205 -9.04 9.79 4.68
N ALA A 206 -8.05 10.64 4.50
CA ALA A 206 -7.44 10.88 3.19
C ALA A 206 -6.67 9.63 2.72
N ALA A 207 -5.88 9.04 3.62
CA ALA A 207 -5.14 7.80 3.34
C ALA A 207 -6.07 6.67 2.87
N PHE A 208 -7.24 6.48 3.51
CA PHE A 208 -8.20 5.48 3.06
C PHE A 208 -8.60 5.65 1.59
N LYS A 209 -8.86 6.89 1.15
CA LYS A 209 -9.24 7.18 -0.24
C LYS A 209 -8.05 7.04 -1.20
N ASN A 210 -6.90 7.59 -0.82
CA ASN A 210 -5.72 7.65 -1.66
C ASN A 210 -5.10 6.26 -1.88
N VAL A 211 -4.96 5.48 -0.82
CA VAL A 211 -4.45 4.11 -0.90
C VAL A 211 -5.35 3.26 -1.79
N LEU A 212 -6.66 3.28 -1.60
CA LEU A 212 -7.59 2.48 -2.42
C LEU A 212 -7.68 2.95 -3.88
N SER A 213 -7.13 4.11 -4.20
CA SER A 213 -7.02 4.61 -5.58
C SER A 213 -5.68 4.29 -6.23
N ASP A 214 -4.64 3.97 -5.43
CA ASP A 214 -3.28 3.80 -5.94
C ASP A 214 -2.49 2.80 -5.09
N VAL A 215 -2.86 1.53 -5.16
CA VAL A 215 -2.23 0.44 -4.43
C VAL A 215 -2.12 -0.80 -5.30
N GLY A 216 -1.09 -1.62 -5.05
CA GLY A 216 -0.82 -2.84 -5.78
C GLY A 216 -0.23 -2.60 -7.17
N ALA A 217 -0.13 -3.65 -7.96
CA ALA A 217 0.34 -3.58 -9.34
C ALA A 217 -0.80 -3.09 -10.27
N ASN A 218 -1.18 -1.81 -10.13
CA ASN A 218 -2.36 -1.25 -10.80
C ASN A 218 -2.08 -0.66 -12.20
N GLN A 219 -0.84 -0.75 -12.70
CA GLN A 219 -0.44 -0.27 -14.01
C GLN A 219 0.21 -1.38 -14.84
N PRO A 220 -0.04 -1.47 -16.15
CA PRO A 220 -0.96 -0.68 -16.97
C PRO A 220 -2.44 -0.99 -16.72
N CYS A 221 -2.75 -2.09 -16.04
CA CYS A 221 -4.10 -2.47 -15.64
C CYS A 221 -4.04 -3.23 -14.31
N ILE A 222 -5.03 -3.00 -13.47
CA ILE A 222 -5.20 -3.77 -12.24
C ILE A 222 -5.79 -5.15 -12.59
N ASP A 223 -5.27 -6.22 -11.97
CA ASP A 223 -5.84 -7.55 -12.14
C ASP A 223 -7.15 -7.74 -11.33
N GLN A 224 -7.84 -8.84 -11.58
CA GLN A 224 -9.14 -9.09 -10.95
C GLN A 224 -9.02 -9.35 -9.44
N HIS A 225 -7.90 -9.90 -8.97
CA HIS A 225 -7.65 -10.12 -7.55
C HIS A 225 -7.48 -8.80 -6.81
N ASP A 226 -6.58 -7.95 -7.28
CA ASP A 226 -6.29 -6.66 -6.65
C ASP A 226 -7.51 -5.73 -6.71
N GLN A 227 -8.23 -5.72 -7.85
CA GLN A 227 -9.49 -4.98 -7.97
C GLN A 227 -10.51 -5.45 -6.93
N ARG A 228 -10.67 -6.76 -6.75
CA ARG A 228 -11.57 -7.33 -5.75
C ARG A 228 -11.17 -6.94 -4.32
N MET A 229 -9.88 -6.94 -3.99
CA MET A 229 -9.41 -6.51 -2.66
C MET A 229 -9.74 -5.05 -2.38
N VAL A 230 -9.58 -4.18 -3.36
CA VAL A 230 -9.96 -2.77 -3.26
C VAL A 230 -11.48 -2.63 -3.06
N GLU A 231 -12.29 -3.33 -3.88
CA GLU A 231 -13.76 -3.28 -3.80
C GLU A 231 -14.30 -3.84 -2.48
N GLU A 232 -13.78 -4.97 -2.00
CA GLU A 232 -14.16 -5.55 -0.70
C GLU A 232 -13.81 -4.60 0.45
N THR A 233 -12.64 -3.98 0.40
CA THR A 233 -12.22 -2.98 1.39
C THR A 233 -13.14 -1.76 1.38
N LEU A 234 -13.46 -1.22 0.19
CA LEU A 234 -14.36 -0.07 0.04
C LEU A 234 -15.75 -0.36 0.60
N ASN A 235 -16.31 -1.51 0.28
CA ASN A 235 -17.69 -1.85 0.57
C ASN A 235 -17.89 -2.59 1.91
N GLY A 236 -16.82 -3.07 2.55
CA GLY A 236 -16.90 -3.88 3.76
C GLY A 236 -17.48 -5.29 3.50
N THR A 237 -17.22 -5.84 2.33
CA THR A 237 -17.75 -7.12 1.83
C THR A 237 -16.67 -8.20 1.79
N TYR A 238 -17.04 -9.40 1.34
CA TYR A 238 -16.15 -10.52 1.13
C TYR A 238 -16.72 -11.41 0.02
N LYS A 239 -15.85 -12.09 -0.70
CA LYS A 239 -16.23 -13.08 -1.73
C LYS A 239 -16.08 -14.51 -1.19
N TYR A 240 -14.97 -14.82 -0.55
CA TYR A 240 -14.63 -16.18 -0.13
C TYR A 240 -14.80 -16.40 1.37
N VAL A 241 -14.84 -17.67 1.77
CA VAL A 241 -14.96 -18.12 3.16
C VAL A 241 -14.01 -19.27 3.39
N GLY A 242 -13.21 -19.22 4.43
CA GLY A 242 -12.28 -20.28 4.79
C GLY A 242 -12.99 -21.60 5.08
N SER A 243 -12.64 -22.66 4.34
CA SER A 243 -13.30 -23.97 4.42
C SER A 243 -13.14 -24.66 5.77
N LYS A 244 -12.03 -24.42 6.47
CA LYS A 244 -11.68 -25.04 7.75
C LYS A 244 -12.08 -24.16 8.94
N THR A 245 -12.00 -22.84 8.80
CA THR A 245 -12.25 -21.88 9.89
C THR A 245 -13.63 -21.25 9.83
N GLY A 246 -14.32 -21.29 8.69
CA GLY A 246 -15.60 -20.59 8.46
C GLY A 246 -15.48 -19.07 8.47
N LYS A 247 -14.25 -18.50 8.42
CA LYS A 247 -14.04 -17.06 8.46
C LYS A 247 -14.36 -16.41 7.12
N LYS A 248 -15.15 -15.36 7.16
CA LYS A 248 -15.64 -14.63 6.00
C LYS A 248 -14.58 -13.65 5.49
N GLY A 249 -14.09 -13.84 4.27
CA GLY A 249 -13.02 -13.06 3.65
C GLY A 249 -11.63 -13.64 3.85
N LEU A 250 -11.38 -14.43 4.91
CA LEU A 250 -10.12 -15.14 5.10
C LEU A 250 -10.21 -16.51 4.44
N ILE A 251 -9.24 -16.86 3.63
CA ILE A 251 -9.14 -18.18 3.00
C ILE A 251 -8.15 -19.06 3.77
N ASP A 252 -8.50 -20.33 3.95
CA ASP A 252 -7.65 -21.29 4.65
C ASP A 252 -6.71 -22.01 3.69
N ASP A 253 -7.16 -22.17 2.46
CA ASP A 253 -6.50 -22.92 1.39
C ASP A 253 -6.79 -22.23 0.05
N ASN A 254 -5.91 -22.34 -0.93
CA ASN A 254 -6.14 -21.76 -2.25
C ASN A 254 -7.40 -22.29 -2.95
N LEU A 255 -7.84 -23.50 -2.62
CA LEU A 255 -9.07 -24.09 -3.14
C LEU A 255 -10.34 -23.39 -2.64
N ASP A 256 -10.28 -22.65 -1.55
CA ASP A 256 -11.39 -21.82 -1.06
C ASP A 256 -11.77 -20.73 -2.07
N ALA A 257 -10.81 -20.27 -2.85
CA ALA A 257 -11.02 -19.33 -3.95
C ALA A 257 -11.54 -19.99 -5.26
N GLY A 258 -11.64 -21.32 -5.25
CA GLY A 258 -12.10 -22.13 -6.41
C GLY A 258 -10.96 -22.61 -7.30
N ASN A 259 -11.24 -23.65 -8.07
CA ASN A 259 -10.25 -24.29 -8.96
C ASN A 259 -9.71 -23.34 -10.05
N ASP A 260 -10.48 -22.34 -10.40
CA ASP A 260 -10.15 -21.35 -11.46
C ASP A 260 -9.57 -20.04 -10.91
N ALA A 261 -9.31 -19.96 -9.61
CA ALA A 261 -8.83 -18.72 -8.99
C ALA A 261 -7.47 -18.26 -9.54
N TRP A 262 -6.65 -19.17 -10.03
CA TRP A 262 -5.39 -18.85 -10.73
C TRP A 262 -5.58 -17.99 -11.98
N LYS A 263 -6.76 -18.02 -12.60
CA LYS A 263 -7.07 -17.18 -13.76
C LYS A 263 -7.15 -15.69 -13.41
N GLU A 264 -7.37 -15.36 -12.14
CA GLU A 264 -7.31 -13.96 -11.66
C GLU A 264 -5.89 -13.36 -11.80
N PHE A 265 -4.86 -14.21 -11.90
CA PHE A 265 -3.45 -13.84 -12.05
C PHE A 265 -2.87 -14.19 -13.42
N GLU A 266 -3.70 -14.54 -14.41
CA GLU A 266 -3.20 -14.89 -15.73
C GLU A 266 -2.47 -13.69 -16.36
N ALA A 267 -1.20 -13.91 -16.67
CA ALA A 267 -0.38 -12.92 -17.34
C ALA A 267 -0.86 -12.74 -18.79
N LEU A 268 -0.66 -11.52 -19.30
CA LEU A 268 -0.82 -11.24 -20.72
C LEU A 268 0.11 -12.16 -21.52
N THR A 269 -0.41 -12.79 -22.58
CA THR A 269 0.34 -13.72 -23.44
C THR A 269 1.17 -12.99 -24.50
N ASP A 270 0.94 -11.71 -24.69
CA ASP A 270 1.63 -10.91 -25.68
C ASP A 270 3.10 -10.75 -25.29
N ARG A 271 3.98 -11.14 -26.21
CA ARG A 271 5.42 -11.00 -26.03
C ARG A 271 5.92 -9.76 -26.75
N ARG A 272 6.86 -9.09 -26.13
CA ARG A 272 7.58 -7.99 -26.74
C ARG A 272 8.32 -8.48 -28.00
N PRO A 273 8.33 -7.73 -29.11
CA PRO A 273 9.11 -8.08 -30.30
C PRO A 273 10.62 -8.09 -29.96
N ALA A 274 11.40 -8.84 -30.73
CA ALA A 274 12.86 -9.00 -30.47
C ALA A 274 13.63 -7.65 -30.53
N ASN A 275 13.12 -6.69 -31.28
CA ASN A 275 13.69 -5.34 -31.42
C ASN A 275 12.95 -4.30 -30.57
N TRP A 276 12.38 -4.72 -29.45
CA TRP A 276 11.68 -3.82 -28.55
C TRP A 276 12.63 -2.91 -27.77
N ASP A 277 13.83 -3.41 -27.50
CA ASP A 277 14.92 -2.80 -26.73
C ASP A 277 16.24 -3.27 -27.42
N THR A 278 16.82 -2.41 -28.25
CA THR A 278 17.91 -2.79 -29.17
C THR A 278 19.23 -2.98 -28.44
N ASP A 279 19.54 -2.17 -27.43
CA ASP A 279 20.79 -2.22 -26.67
C ASP A 279 20.69 -3.00 -25.36
N GLN A 280 19.46 -3.48 -25.03
CA GLN A 280 19.14 -4.35 -23.90
C GLN A 280 19.41 -3.68 -22.53
N ASP A 281 19.14 -2.40 -22.43
CA ASP A 281 19.33 -1.63 -21.20
C ASP A 281 18.07 -1.53 -20.31
N GLY A 282 16.94 -2.08 -20.78
CA GLY A 282 15.66 -2.14 -20.06
C GLY A 282 14.68 -1.04 -20.45
N MET A 283 15.07 -0.10 -21.30
CA MET A 283 14.21 0.92 -21.86
C MET A 283 13.85 0.56 -23.32
N PRO A 284 12.58 0.69 -23.76
CA PRO A 284 12.26 0.38 -25.13
C PRO A 284 12.65 1.50 -26.09
N ASP A 285 13.06 1.12 -27.31
CA ASP A 285 13.50 2.07 -28.37
C ASP A 285 12.51 3.24 -28.59
N TRP A 286 11.21 2.99 -28.48
CA TRP A 286 10.20 4.03 -28.66
C TRP A 286 10.22 5.05 -27.51
N TRP A 287 10.44 4.58 -26.27
CA TRP A 287 10.56 5.44 -25.10
C TRP A 287 11.80 6.33 -25.21
N GLU A 288 12.92 5.73 -25.51
CA GLU A 288 14.19 6.42 -25.62
C GLU A 288 14.14 7.55 -26.68
N LYS A 289 13.56 7.25 -27.86
CA LYS A 289 13.32 8.28 -28.90
C LYS A 289 12.50 9.46 -28.39
N LEU A 290 11.45 9.20 -27.58
CA LEU A 290 10.61 10.23 -27.01
C LEU A 290 11.25 10.94 -25.81
N ALA A 291 12.03 10.23 -25.03
CA ALA A 291 12.73 10.73 -23.84
C ALA A 291 14.03 11.49 -24.20
N GLY A 292 14.57 11.26 -25.41
CA GLY A 292 15.80 11.89 -25.89
C GLY A 292 17.08 11.15 -25.52
N THR A 293 16.99 9.85 -25.18
CA THR A 293 18.13 8.94 -24.99
C THR A 293 18.46 8.18 -26.27
N ASN A 294 19.46 7.30 -26.27
CA ASN A 294 19.97 6.65 -27.48
C ASN A 294 19.62 5.15 -27.54
N PRO A 295 18.67 4.71 -28.37
CA PRO A 295 18.26 3.30 -28.49
C PRO A 295 19.35 2.30 -28.92
N SER A 296 20.59 2.75 -29.10
CA SER A 296 21.71 1.89 -29.52
C SER A 296 22.90 1.96 -28.57
N ALA A 297 22.75 2.58 -27.40
CA ALA A 297 23.80 2.73 -26.42
C ALA A 297 23.22 2.66 -25.01
N ALA A 298 23.53 1.59 -24.29
CA ALA A 298 23.03 1.37 -22.92
C ALA A 298 23.36 2.55 -21.98
N ASP A 299 22.46 3.53 -21.95
CA ASP A 299 22.57 4.78 -21.17
C ASP A 299 21.62 4.83 -19.98
N ASN A 300 20.98 3.72 -19.66
CA ASN A 300 20.00 3.54 -18.58
C ASN A 300 20.48 4.02 -17.20
N ASN A 301 21.79 3.95 -16.93
CA ASN A 301 22.40 4.38 -15.67
C ASN A 301 22.89 5.84 -15.69
N GLU A 302 22.77 6.55 -16.81
CA GLU A 302 23.08 7.97 -16.85
C GLU A 302 22.07 8.77 -16.03
N LEU A 303 22.55 9.77 -15.28
CA LEU A 303 21.70 10.62 -14.47
C LEU A 303 20.93 11.61 -15.35
N THR A 304 19.66 11.78 -15.04
CA THR A 304 18.84 12.90 -15.55
C THR A 304 19.32 14.22 -14.94
N ASP A 305 18.66 15.32 -15.26
CA ASP A 305 18.90 16.63 -14.61
C ASP A 305 18.61 16.64 -13.09
N GLY A 306 18.06 15.54 -12.55
CA GLY A 306 17.83 15.29 -11.13
C GLY A 306 18.77 14.21 -10.57
N GLU A 307 18.29 13.54 -9.52
CA GLU A 307 19.04 12.46 -8.85
C GLU A 307 18.70 11.05 -9.39
N TYR A 308 17.76 10.95 -10.33
CA TYR A 308 17.31 9.69 -10.91
C TYR A 308 18.06 9.34 -12.19
N THR A 309 18.26 8.04 -12.41
CA THR A 309 18.77 7.52 -13.68
C THR A 309 17.72 7.56 -14.79
N GLN A 310 18.11 7.37 -16.06
CA GLN A 310 17.21 7.30 -17.20
C GLN A 310 16.23 6.12 -17.04
N LEU A 311 16.70 4.97 -16.55
CA LEU A 311 15.85 3.82 -16.26
C LEU A 311 14.82 4.13 -15.17
N GLU A 312 15.22 4.77 -14.07
CA GLU A 312 14.28 5.17 -13.01
C GLU A 312 13.25 6.16 -13.52
N ARG A 313 13.61 7.06 -14.42
CA ARG A 313 12.65 7.95 -15.10
C ARG A 313 11.61 7.14 -15.89
N TYR A 314 12.03 6.12 -16.63
CA TYR A 314 11.12 5.21 -17.34
C TYR A 314 10.23 4.42 -16.38
N LEU A 315 10.80 3.86 -15.33
CA LEU A 315 10.03 3.11 -14.29
C LEU A 315 9.01 4.01 -13.58
N ASN A 316 9.35 5.25 -13.27
CA ASN A 316 8.42 6.22 -12.70
C ASN A 316 7.26 6.54 -13.67
N TRP A 317 7.53 6.63 -14.96
CA TRP A 317 6.50 6.79 -15.98
C TRP A 317 5.56 5.59 -16.05
N LEU A 318 6.10 4.36 -15.95
CA LEU A 318 5.32 3.13 -15.93
C LEU A 318 4.46 2.98 -14.65
N ALA A 319 4.89 3.55 -13.53
CA ALA A 319 4.18 3.46 -12.25
C ALA A 319 2.90 4.33 -12.20
N GLU A 320 2.81 5.35 -13.06
CA GLU A 320 1.63 6.18 -13.20
C GLU A 320 0.72 5.72 -14.35
N PRO A 321 -0.58 6.09 -14.38
CA PRO A 321 -1.45 5.79 -15.51
C PRO A 321 -0.85 6.26 -16.84
N HIS A 322 -0.62 5.33 -17.77
CA HIS A 322 0.06 5.63 -19.02
C HIS A 322 -0.62 4.96 -20.24
N PHE A 323 -0.49 5.61 -21.39
CA PHE A 323 -1.11 5.18 -22.63
C PHE A 323 -0.18 5.46 -23.82
N ILE A 324 -0.11 4.51 -24.72
CA ILE A 324 0.60 4.66 -25.98
C ILE A 324 -0.42 4.74 -27.09
N THR A 325 -0.33 5.75 -27.95
CA THR A 325 -1.29 6.00 -29.04
C THR A 325 -0.61 6.68 -30.20
N SER A 326 -1.30 6.76 -31.35
CA SER A 326 -0.77 7.42 -32.56
C SER A 326 -1.51 8.70 -32.89
N ALA A 327 -0.84 9.56 -33.67
CA ALA A 327 -1.42 10.79 -34.18
C ALA A 327 -2.75 10.54 -34.93
N GLY A 328 -3.74 11.40 -34.73
CA GLY A 328 -5.09 11.28 -35.30
C GLY A 328 -6.02 10.36 -34.53
N ASN A 329 -5.55 9.63 -33.53
CA ASN A 329 -6.38 8.74 -32.72
C ASN A 329 -7.17 9.51 -31.65
N LYS A 330 -8.17 8.79 -31.14
CA LYS A 330 -8.99 9.22 -30.01
C LYS A 330 -8.82 8.25 -28.85
N LEU A 331 -8.36 8.76 -27.71
CA LEU A 331 -8.25 8.03 -26.46
C LEU A 331 -9.43 8.40 -25.55
N THR A 332 -10.02 7.39 -24.91
CA THR A 332 -11.11 7.58 -23.94
C THR A 332 -10.75 6.87 -22.64
N ILE A 333 -10.71 7.61 -21.53
CA ILE A 333 -10.29 7.13 -20.21
C ILE A 333 -11.46 7.31 -19.25
N ASP A 334 -11.87 6.23 -18.59
CA ASP A 334 -12.78 6.30 -17.45
C ASP A 334 -11.96 6.55 -16.17
N LEU A 335 -12.01 7.79 -15.69
CA LEU A 335 -11.22 8.20 -14.53
C LEU A 335 -11.59 7.46 -13.25
N LYS A 336 -12.79 6.91 -13.14
CA LYS A 336 -13.21 6.16 -11.95
C LYS A 336 -12.35 4.93 -11.67
N GLN A 337 -11.79 4.34 -12.71
CA GLN A 337 -10.88 3.19 -12.58
C GLN A 337 -9.57 3.55 -11.87
N TYR A 338 -9.15 4.81 -11.94
CA TYR A 338 -7.90 5.32 -11.38
C TYR A 338 -8.06 6.06 -10.06
N PHE A 339 -9.31 6.20 -9.59
CA PHE A 339 -9.67 6.91 -8.37
C PHE A 339 -10.72 6.15 -7.57
N ALA A 340 -10.52 4.83 -7.38
CA ALA A 340 -11.50 3.93 -6.78
C ALA A 340 -11.95 4.35 -5.37
N GLY A 341 -11.05 4.91 -4.56
CA GLY A 341 -11.36 5.45 -3.23
C GLY A 341 -12.28 6.68 -3.23
N TYR A 342 -12.45 7.31 -4.40
CA TYR A 342 -13.34 8.48 -4.59
C TYR A 342 -14.68 8.05 -5.18
N ASN A 343 -15.52 7.41 -4.37
CA ASN A 343 -16.78 6.80 -4.81
C ASN A 343 -18.05 7.50 -4.29
N GLN A 344 -17.89 8.61 -3.52
CA GLN A 344 -18.99 9.39 -2.96
C GLN A 344 -19.27 10.62 -3.81
N GLN A 345 -19.86 10.41 -5.02
CA GLN A 345 -20.13 11.46 -6.01
C GLN A 345 -18.85 12.22 -6.42
N PRO A 346 -17.86 11.51 -7.00
CA PRO A 346 -16.57 12.12 -7.33
C PRO A 346 -16.71 13.26 -8.33
N VAL A 347 -15.91 14.30 -8.11
CA VAL A 347 -15.71 15.41 -9.01
C VAL A 347 -14.29 15.37 -9.53
N PHE A 348 -14.14 15.32 -10.85
CA PHE A 348 -12.85 15.33 -11.52
C PHE A 348 -12.59 16.67 -12.17
N THR A 349 -11.39 17.19 -12.02
CA THR A 349 -10.92 18.44 -12.64
C THR A 349 -9.64 18.19 -13.43
N LEU A 350 -9.54 18.81 -14.60
CA LEU A 350 -8.29 18.86 -15.37
C LEU A 350 -7.46 20.03 -14.86
N GLU A 351 -6.22 19.76 -14.48
CA GLU A 351 -5.26 20.78 -14.01
C GLU A 351 -4.16 21.05 -15.05
N SER A 352 -4.29 20.48 -16.24
CA SER A 352 -3.41 20.71 -17.39
C SER A 352 -4.20 20.78 -18.68
N SER A 353 -3.56 21.25 -19.74
CA SER A 353 -4.08 21.30 -21.11
C SER A 353 -3.05 20.75 -22.09
N ILE A 354 -3.49 20.23 -23.22
CA ILE A 354 -2.61 19.90 -24.35
C ILE A 354 -2.58 21.07 -25.33
N GLN A 355 -1.50 21.17 -26.10
CA GLN A 355 -1.36 22.22 -27.09
C GLN A 355 -2.34 22.00 -28.24
N PRO A 356 -2.95 23.06 -28.83
CA PRO A 356 -3.97 22.92 -29.87
C PRO A 356 -3.49 22.18 -31.14
N GLN A 357 -2.19 22.24 -31.45
CA GLN A 357 -1.59 21.48 -32.55
C GLN A 357 -1.56 19.98 -32.30
N GLU A 358 -1.49 19.54 -31.03
CA GLU A 358 -1.49 18.15 -30.64
C GLU A 358 -2.90 17.58 -30.58
N GLY A 359 -3.88 18.37 -30.08
CA GLY A 359 -5.23 17.89 -29.99
C GLY A 359 -6.18 18.72 -29.13
N LYS A 360 -7.24 18.04 -28.65
CA LYS A 360 -8.25 18.61 -27.75
C LYS A 360 -8.60 17.61 -26.68
N MET A 361 -8.83 18.12 -25.46
CA MET A 361 -9.33 17.33 -24.34
C MET A 361 -10.75 17.74 -23.96
N LYS A 362 -11.54 16.77 -23.52
CA LYS A 362 -12.87 16.99 -22.97
C LYS A 362 -13.10 16.03 -21.80
N LEU A 363 -13.40 16.59 -20.65
CA LEU A 363 -13.87 15.85 -19.49
C LEU A 363 -15.38 16.06 -19.31
N ASN A 364 -16.12 14.97 -19.17
CA ASN A 364 -17.56 15.04 -18.94
C ASN A 364 -17.90 14.83 -17.44
N LYS A 365 -19.15 15.13 -17.08
CA LYS A 365 -19.65 15.00 -15.70
C LYS A 365 -19.67 13.54 -15.17
N LYS A 366 -19.53 12.55 -16.05
CA LYS A 366 -19.47 11.12 -15.64
C LYS A 366 -18.06 10.65 -15.33
N GLY A 367 -17.04 11.54 -15.48
CA GLY A 367 -15.63 11.18 -15.27
C GLY A 367 -14.96 10.56 -16.49
N ILE A 368 -15.55 10.73 -17.69
CA ILE A 368 -14.91 10.25 -18.92
C ILE A 368 -14.06 11.38 -19.52
N LEU A 369 -12.76 11.17 -19.55
CA LEU A 369 -11.78 12.01 -20.24
C LEU A 369 -11.62 11.50 -21.68
N THR A 370 -11.82 12.39 -22.63
CA THR A 370 -11.61 12.13 -24.07
C THR A 370 -10.49 13.02 -24.57
N ILE A 371 -9.49 12.43 -25.20
CA ILE A 371 -8.36 13.10 -25.85
C ILE A 371 -8.46 12.80 -27.33
N SER A 372 -8.58 13.81 -28.16
CA SER A 372 -8.67 13.68 -29.62
C SER A 372 -7.43 14.32 -30.24
N LEU A 373 -6.51 13.49 -30.69
CA LEU A 373 -5.25 13.93 -31.28
C LEU A 373 -5.45 14.40 -32.73
N THR A 374 -4.67 15.40 -33.14
CA THR A 374 -4.64 15.82 -34.55
C THR A 374 -3.78 14.82 -35.33
N LYS A 375 -4.04 14.75 -36.66
CA LYS A 375 -3.21 13.95 -37.60
C LYS A 375 -1.77 14.49 -37.76
N LYS A 376 -1.50 15.66 -37.21
CA LYS A 376 -0.19 16.34 -37.26
C LYS A 376 0.47 16.39 -35.89
N ALA A 377 -0.08 15.68 -34.87
CA ALA A 377 0.57 15.58 -33.58
C ALA A 377 1.96 14.98 -33.78
N ALA A 378 2.96 15.62 -33.21
CA ALA A 378 4.35 15.13 -33.24
C ALA A 378 4.51 13.95 -32.26
N ASP A 379 5.53 13.14 -32.49
CA ASP A 379 5.99 12.16 -31.53
C ASP A 379 6.42 12.88 -30.26
N CYS A 380 5.78 12.63 -29.14
CA CYS A 380 6.06 13.29 -27.87
C CYS A 380 5.45 12.56 -26.66
N LEU A 381 5.94 12.93 -25.47
CA LEU A 381 5.34 12.59 -24.19
C LEU A 381 4.48 13.77 -23.72
N ILE A 382 3.26 13.49 -23.28
CA ILE A 382 2.33 14.47 -22.72
C ILE A 382 1.91 14.03 -21.31
N ASP A 383 1.93 14.97 -20.38
CA ASP A 383 1.47 14.77 -19.01
C ASP A 383 0.14 15.50 -18.78
N ILE A 384 -0.87 14.75 -18.38
CA ILE A 384 -2.20 15.26 -18.07
C ILE A 384 -2.48 15.09 -16.59
N LYS A 385 -2.57 16.19 -15.85
CA LYS A 385 -2.87 16.18 -14.43
C LYS A 385 -4.38 16.23 -14.21
N VAL A 386 -4.87 15.24 -13.49
CA VAL A 386 -6.26 15.10 -13.06
C VAL A 386 -6.35 15.07 -11.57
N LYS A 387 -7.24 15.87 -11.00
CA LYS A 387 -7.55 15.88 -9.59
C LYS A 387 -8.94 15.33 -9.33
N ALA A 388 -9.06 14.41 -8.39
CA ALA A 388 -10.33 13.91 -7.87
C ALA A 388 -10.62 14.47 -6.49
N THR A 389 -11.91 14.75 -6.23
CA THR A 389 -12.46 15.05 -4.90
C THR A 389 -13.79 14.36 -4.75
N ASP A 390 -14.22 14.06 -3.52
CA ASP A 390 -15.56 13.60 -3.23
C ASP A 390 -16.45 14.71 -2.64
N LYS A 391 -17.75 14.45 -2.58
CA LYS A 391 -18.72 15.36 -1.96
C LYS A 391 -18.38 15.70 -0.51
N ASP A 392 -17.78 14.77 0.23
CA ASP A 392 -17.36 14.98 1.62
C ASP A 392 -16.17 15.93 1.78
N GLN A 393 -15.44 16.21 0.71
CA GLN A 393 -14.26 17.08 0.64
C GLN A 393 -13.17 16.75 1.68
N VAL A 394 -13.15 15.53 2.19
CA VAL A 394 -12.17 15.07 3.19
C VAL A 394 -10.77 15.00 2.62
N ALA A 395 -10.66 14.65 1.34
CA ALA A 395 -9.40 14.49 0.65
C ALA A 395 -9.49 14.92 -0.80
N SER A 396 -8.34 15.08 -1.42
CA SER A 396 -8.17 15.15 -2.87
C SER A 396 -6.94 14.37 -3.28
N LEU A 397 -7.00 13.71 -4.43
CA LEU A 397 -5.88 13.04 -5.05
C LEU A 397 -5.64 13.63 -6.42
N GLN A 398 -4.40 13.98 -6.70
CA GLN A 398 -3.96 14.34 -8.04
C GLN A 398 -3.13 13.18 -8.59
N ARG A 399 -3.45 12.73 -9.81
CA ARG A 399 -2.63 11.77 -10.56
C ARG A 399 -2.24 12.36 -11.91
N THR A 400 -1.08 11.94 -12.39
CA THR A 400 -0.59 12.27 -13.72
C THR A 400 -0.94 11.12 -14.66
N PHE A 401 -1.53 11.44 -15.80
CA PHE A 401 -1.81 10.50 -16.88
C PHE A 401 -0.81 10.79 -17.99
N HIS A 402 0.05 9.84 -18.26
CA HIS A 402 1.09 9.94 -19.26
C HIS A 402 0.59 9.45 -20.62
N ILE A 403 0.81 10.20 -21.66
CA ILE A 403 0.45 9.82 -23.02
C ILE A 403 1.71 9.86 -23.88
N ALA A 404 2.10 8.73 -24.44
CA ALA A 404 3.12 8.64 -25.47
C ALA A 404 2.44 8.66 -26.85
N ILE A 405 2.74 9.66 -27.66
CA ILE A 405 2.30 9.74 -29.06
C ILE A 405 3.44 9.23 -29.92
N THR A 406 3.17 8.18 -30.68
CA THR A 406 4.13 7.57 -31.63
C THR A 406 3.49 7.54 -33.01
N GLN A 407 4.31 7.63 -34.07
CA GLN A 407 3.86 7.48 -35.46
C GLN A 407 3.58 6.02 -35.82
#